data_d25a7f75dde5b2e31045925e3e0a0f4f
#
_entry.id   d25a7f75dde5b2e31045925e3e0a0f4f
#
_cell.length_a   1.000
_cell.length_b   1.000
_cell.length_c   1.000
_cell.angle_alpha   90.00
_cell.angle_beta   90.00
_cell.angle_gamma   90.00
#
_symmetry.space_group_name_H-M   'P 1'
#
loop_
_entity.id
_entity.type
_entity.pdbx_description
1 polymer ?
#
loop_
_entity_poly.entity_id
_entity_poly.type
_entity_poly.pdbx_seq_one_letter_code
_entity_poly.pdbx_strand_id
1 'polypeptide(L)'
;MKKRSVIVAMLCSMCLAVSTPIPAMADASKVVTLGADLTDEQKNTMMNYFKADASQVQVISVTNQDEHNHLDNIAPQEQIGSHTLSCAYVKPTQSGGIKVRTANLNWVTGNMIATSLSTSGVKNCEVIAACPMEVSGTGALTGIQMAYEKASGEKLDATKTKLANQEIVTTGELADKVGKDQATTVVNLSLIHISEPTRRSYI
;
A
#
# COMPACT_ATOMS: atom_id res chain seq x y z
N MET A 1 53.04 -18.05 67.74
CA MET A 1 52.38 -18.98 66.81
C MET A 1 51.35 -18.22 66.06
N LYS A 2 51.60 -17.95 64.77
CA LYS A 2 50.81 -17.01 63.92
C LYS A 2 49.81 -17.78 63.07
N LYS A 3 48.53 -17.51 63.28
CA LYS A 3 47.46 -18.00 62.40
C LYS A 3 47.44 -17.15 61.08
N ARG A 4 47.60 -17.81 59.96
CA ARG A 4 47.42 -17.18 58.64
C ARG A 4 46.00 -17.46 58.13
N SER A 5 45.18 -16.45 58.13
CA SER A 5 43.86 -16.46 57.45
C SER A 5 44.05 -16.37 55.92
N VAL A 6 43.54 -17.34 55.21
CA VAL A 6 43.45 -17.32 53.75
C VAL A 6 42.09 -16.74 53.39
N ILE A 7 42.09 -15.56 52.84
CA ILE A 7 40.89 -14.94 52.30
C ILE A 7 40.74 -15.47 50.84
N VAL A 8 39.74 -16.32 50.66
CA VAL A 8 39.32 -16.73 49.32
C VAL A 8 38.44 -15.65 48.74
N ALA A 9 38.96 -14.90 47.81
CA ALA A 9 38.17 -13.92 47.03
C ALA A 9 37.33 -14.68 45.97
N MET A 10 36.04 -14.75 46.22
CA MET A 10 35.04 -15.30 45.30
C MET A 10 34.70 -14.22 44.28
N LEU A 11 35.32 -14.31 43.08
CA LEU A 11 34.94 -13.50 41.93
C LEU A 11 33.57 -13.96 41.42
N CYS A 12 32.51 -13.29 41.84
CA CYS A 12 31.21 -13.39 41.17
C CYS A 12 31.29 -12.65 39.82
N SER A 13 31.49 -13.42 38.74
CA SER A 13 31.34 -12.93 37.39
C SER A 13 29.86 -12.69 37.11
N MET A 14 29.43 -11.43 37.22
CA MET A 14 28.09 -11.00 36.95
C MET A 14 27.97 -10.84 35.40
N CYS A 15 27.54 -11.90 34.74
CA CYS A 15 27.14 -11.83 33.32
C CYS A 15 25.92 -10.90 33.22
N LEU A 16 26.16 -9.63 32.88
CA LEU A 16 25.11 -8.74 32.36
C LEU A 16 24.68 -9.27 31.00
N ALA A 17 23.58 -10.03 30.98
CA ALA A 17 22.87 -10.31 29.77
C ALA A 17 22.30 -8.98 29.26
N VAL A 18 23.00 -8.37 28.30
CA VAL A 18 22.47 -7.25 27.51
C VAL A 18 21.37 -7.85 26.65
N SER A 19 20.16 -7.85 27.17
CA SER A 19 18.97 -8.07 26.32
C SER A 19 18.83 -6.86 25.45
N THR A 20 19.37 -6.94 24.21
CA THR A 20 18.99 -6.01 23.14
C THR A 20 17.47 -6.13 22.99
N PRO A 21 16.71 -5.03 23.13
CA PRO A 21 15.29 -5.09 22.79
C PRO A 21 15.21 -5.44 21.30
N ILE A 22 14.71 -6.64 21.00
CA ILE A 22 14.24 -6.96 19.65
C ILE A 22 13.18 -5.89 19.38
N PRO A 23 13.33 -5.04 18.35
CA PRO A 23 12.26 -4.11 18.02
C PRO A 23 11.01 -4.97 17.80
N ALA A 24 10.03 -4.81 18.70
CA ALA A 24 8.71 -5.34 18.48
C ALA A 24 8.28 -4.72 17.14
N MET A 25 8.21 -5.54 16.09
CA MET A 25 7.62 -5.10 14.84
C MET A 25 6.21 -4.65 15.22
N ALA A 26 5.98 -3.35 15.13
CA ALA A 26 4.66 -2.78 15.35
C ALA A 26 3.70 -3.59 14.48
N ASP A 27 2.70 -4.20 15.12
CA ASP A 27 1.66 -4.94 14.40
C ASP A 27 1.09 -3.95 13.39
N ALA A 28 1.33 -4.20 12.09
CA ALA A 28 1.07 -3.23 11.05
C ALA A 28 -0.42 -2.85 11.12
N SER A 29 -0.70 -1.61 11.50
CA SER A 29 -2.05 -1.16 11.79
C SER A 29 -2.89 -1.19 10.53
N LYS A 30 -4.14 -1.60 10.65
CA LYS A 30 -5.13 -1.53 9.57
C LYS A 30 -5.53 -0.08 9.37
N VAL A 31 -5.59 0.35 8.12
CA VAL A 31 -5.99 1.71 7.77
C VAL A 31 -7.16 1.67 6.80
N VAL A 32 -8.16 2.48 7.05
CA VAL A 32 -9.26 2.75 6.13
C VAL A 32 -9.11 4.15 5.58
N THR A 33 -9.25 4.31 4.28
CA THR A 33 -9.39 5.64 3.66
C THR A 33 -10.81 5.82 3.16
N LEU A 34 -11.37 6.98 3.42
CA LEU A 34 -12.71 7.37 3.00
C LEU A 34 -12.63 8.62 2.14
N GLY A 35 -13.31 8.61 1.00
CA GLY A 35 -13.45 9.80 0.18
C GLY A 35 -14.09 10.94 0.96
N ALA A 36 -13.50 12.13 0.88
CA ALA A 36 -13.93 13.29 1.66
C ALA A 36 -15.36 13.71 1.34
N ASP A 37 -15.77 13.55 0.08
CA ASP A 37 -17.07 13.99 -0.43
C ASP A 37 -18.21 12.98 -0.21
N LEU A 38 -17.94 11.87 0.46
CA LEU A 38 -18.98 10.94 0.89
C LEU A 38 -19.81 11.54 2.03
N THR A 39 -21.11 11.29 2.00
CA THR A 39 -21.98 11.56 3.15
C THR A 39 -21.65 10.65 4.34
N ASP A 40 -22.07 11.02 5.54
CA ASP A 40 -21.82 10.19 6.73
C ASP A 40 -22.48 8.81 6.62
N GLU A 41 -23.66 8.71 5.98
CA GLU A 41 -24.32 7.45 5.72
C GLU A 41 -23.50 6.56 4.77
N GLN A 42 -22.95 7.15 3.71
CA GLN A 42 -22.06 6.44 2.77
C GLN A 42 -20.77 6.00 3.43
N LYS A 43 -20.15 6.85 4.27
CA LYS A 43 -18.97 6.50 5.07
C LYS A 43 -19.26 5.31 5.99
N ASN A 44 -20.39 5.32 6.69
CA ASN A 44 -20.80 4.20 7.54
C ASN A 44 -21.03 2.92 6.72
N THR A 45 -21.64 3.03 5.54
CA THR A 45 -21.82 1.90 4.63
C THR A 45 -20.47 1.29 4.23
N MET A 46 -19.48 2.13 3.91
CA MET A 46 -18.15 1.65 3.55
C MET A 46 -17.41 1.01 4.73
N MET A 47 -17.49 1.58 5.93
CA MET A 47 -16.92 0.97 7.13
C MET A 47 -17.51 -0.42 7.39
N ASN A 48 -18.83 -0.58 7.25
CA ASN A 48 -19.52 -1.88 7.36
C ASN A 48 -19.09 -2.86 6.25
N TYR A 49 -18.95 -2.39 5.00
CA TYR A 49 -18.46 -3.20 3.88
C TYR A 49 -17.06 -3.75 4.13
N PHE A 50 -16.16 -2.92 4.65
CA PHE A 50 -14.81 -3.32 5.03
C PHE A 50 -14.76 -4.16 6.30
N LYS A 51 -15.87 -4.31 7.03
CA LYS A 51 -15.92 -4.93 8.37
C LYS A 51 -14.90 -4.29 9.31
N ALA A 52 -14.79 -2.96 9.25
CA ALA A 52 -13.85 -2.17 10.00
C ALA A 52 -14.54 -1.46 11.15
N ASP A 53 -14.00 -1.64 12.36
CA ASP A 53 -14.42 -0.90 13.55
C ASP A 53 -13.51 0.32 13.69
N ALA A 54 -14.07 1.50 13.73
CA ALA A 54 -13.34 2.76 13.84
C ALA A 54 -12.47 2.83 15.12
N SER A 55 -12.77 2.03 16.14
CA SER A 55 -11.94 1.93 17.34
C SER A 55 -10.68 1.07 17.15
N GLN A 56 -10.64 0.24 16.10
CA GLN A 56 -9.58 -0.74 15.83
C GLN A 56 -8.78 -0.45 14.56
N VAL A 57 -9.16 0.57 13.80
CA VAL A 57 -8.48 0.96 12.56
C VAL A 57 -8.17 2.45 12.58
N GLN A 58 -7.14 2.86 11.87
CA GLN A 58 -6.95 4.27 11.59
C GLN A 58 -7.83 4.65 10.39
N VAL A 59 -8.52 5.78 10.48
CA VAL A 59 -9.34 6.30 9.39
C VAL A 59 -8.68 7.57 8.85
N ILE A 60 -8.49 7.64 7.53
CA ILE A 60 -7.92 8.79 6.81
C ILE A 60 -8.99 9.28 5.83
N SER A 61 -9.23 10.58 5.81
CA SER A 61 -10.02 11.22 4.75
C SER A 61 -9.10 11.53 3.57
N VAL A 62 -9.52 11.16 2.36
CA VAL A 62 -8.82 11.48 1.11
C VAL A 62 -9.60 12.57 0.40
N THR A 63 -8.94 13.67 0.12
CA THR A 63 -9.52 14.82 -0.56
C THR A 63 -9.19 14.83 -2.05
N ASN A 64 -9.95 15.58 -2.83
CA ASN A 64 -9.64 15.80 -4.24
C ASN A 64 -8.26 16.47 -4.44
N GLN A 65 -7.84 17.32 -3.49
CA GLN A 65 -6.48 17.88 -3.50
C GLN A 65 -5.41 16.80 -3.32
N ASP A 66 -5.65 15.76 -2.52
CA ASP A 66 -4.72 14.63 -2.40
C ASP A 66 -4.63 13.85 -3.70
N GLU A 67 -5.75 13.65 -4.41
CA GLU A 67 -5.74 13.03 -5.74
C GLU A 67 -4.91 13.85 -6.73
N HIS A 68 -5.11 15.16 -6.79
CA HIS A 68 -4.32 16.06 -7.62
C HIS A 68 -2.83 16.01 -7.28
N ASN A 69 -2.47 16.04 -6.01
CA ASN A 69 -1.07 15.95 -5.59
C ASN A 69 -0.37 14.65 -6.03
N HIS A 70 -1.12 13.54 -6.16
CA HIS A 70 -0.57 12.24 -6.55
C HIS A 70 -0.68 11.94 -8.05
N LEU A 71 -1.68 12.50 -8.73
CA LEU A 71 -2.08 12.08 -10.07
C LEU A 71 -2.05 13.19 -11.13
N ASP A 72 -1.84 14.47 -10.74
CA ASP A 72 -1.72 15.56 -11.73
C ASP A 72 -0.58 15.30 -12.72
N ASN A 73 -0.85 15.58 -13.98
CA ASN A 73 0.03 15.28 -15.11
C ASN A 73 0.33 13.79 -15.33
N ILE A 74 -0.42 12.92 -14.65
CA ILE A 74 -0.35 11.47 -14.80
C ILE A 74 -1.69 10.95 -15.31
N ALA A 75 -2.78 11.19 -14.59
CA ALA A 75 -4.12 10.74 -14.95
C ALA A 75 -4.92 11.83 -15.70
N PRO A 76 -5.81 11.44 -16.66
CA PRO A 76 -6.74 12.38 -17.28
C PRO A 76 -7.65 13.05 -16.24
N GLN A 77 -7.93 14.32 -16.42
CA GLN A 77 -8.77 15.11 -15.51
C GLN A 77 -10.19 14.50 -15.36
N GLU A 78 -10.71 13.90 -16.43
CA GLU A 78 -12.00 13.22 -16.41
C GLU A 78 -12.02 12.02 -15.45
N GLN A 79 -10.86 11.38 -15.21
CA GLN A 79 -10.73 10.26 -14.29
C GLN A 79 -10.53 10.71 -12.83
N ILE A 80 -9.81 11.80 -12.62
CA ILE A 80 -9.66 12.41 -11.29
C ILE A 80 -10.99 13.02 -10.84
N GLY A 81 -11.63 13.79 -11.73
CA GLY A 81 -12.88 14.47 -11.43
C GLY A 81 -12.72 15.59 -10.39
N SER A 82 -13.83 15.98 -9.79
CA SER A 82 -13.90 17.07 -8.79
C SER A 82 -14.31 16.61 -7.39
N HIS A 83 -14.59 15.33 -7.21
CA HIS A 83 -15.06 14.75 -5.95
C HIS A 83 -14.33 13.43 -5.66
N THR A 84 -13.92 13.26 -4.42
CA THR A 84 -13.32 12.02 -3.93
C THR A 84 -14.36 11.18 -3.20
N LEU A 85 -14.79 10.11 -3.84
CA LEU A 85 -15.85 9.23 -3.34
C LEU A 85 -15.38 7.81 -3.03
N SER A 86 -14.31 7.35 -3.70
CA SER A 86 -13.82 5.98 -3.51
C SER A 86 -13.02 5.84 -2.22
N CYS A 87 -13.03 4.61 -1.69
CA CYS A 87 -12.50 4.25 -0.40
C CYS A 87 -11.55 3.07 -0.53
N ALA A 88 -10.66 2.90 0.46
CA ALA A 88 -9.84 1.73 0.55
C ALA A 88 -9.67 1.23 1.98
N TYR A 89 -9.47 -0.07 2.12
CA TYR A 89 -8.98 -0.73 3.31
C TYR A 89 -7.62 -1.34 2.99
N VAL A 90 -6.62 -1.04 3.80
CA VAL A 90 -5.24 -1.52 3.63
C VAL A 90 -4.75 -2.15 4.91
N LYS A 91 -4.22 -3.37 4.78
CA LYS A 91 -3.62 -4.12 5.86
C LYS A 91 -2.31 -4.71 5.38
N PRO A 92 -1.15 -4.16 5.77
CA PRO A 92 0.14 -4.82 5.56
C PRO A 92 0.15 -6.20 6.19
N THR A 93 0.82 -7.16 5.55
CA THR A 93 0.95 -8.54 6.04
C THR A 93 2.40 -8.99 5.99
N GLN A 94 2.74 -10.01 6.80
CA GLN A 94 4.12 -10.55 6.84
C GLN A 94 4.43 -11.44 5.62
N SER A 95 3.40 -12.04 5.02
CA SER A 95 3.53 -12.97 3.91
C SER A 95 2.23 -13.05 3.11
N GLY A 96 2.25 -13.77 1.99
CA GLY A 96 1.06 -14.04 1.18
C GLY A 96 0.92 -13.15 -0.06
N GLY A 97 1.89 -12.26 -0.32
CA GLY A 97 1.88 -11.38 -1.47
C GLY A 97 0.85 -10.25 -1.37
N ILE A 98 0.61 -9.59 -2.49
CA ILE A 98 -0.38 -8.53 -2.61
C ILE A 98 -1.71 -9.14 -3.03
N LYS A 99 -2.75 -8.94 -2.20
CA LYS A 99 -4.11 -9.40 -2.46
C LYS A 99 -5.02 -8.20 -2.59
N VAL A 100 -5.65 -8.03 -3.74
CA VAL A 100 -6.53 -6.89 -4.02
C VAL A 100 -7.93 -7.38 -4.38
N ARG A 101 -8.93 -6.72 -3.84
CA ARG A 101 -10.34 -6.83 -4.23
C ARG A 101 -10.89 -5.46 -4.55
N THR A 102 -11.70 -5.37 -5.59
CA THR A 102 -12.36 -4.12 -5.98
C THR A 102 -13.88 -4.29 -6.05
N ALA A 103 -14.61 -3.22 -5.80
CA ALA A 103 -16.05 -3.16 -5.99
C ALA A 103 -16.48 -1.74 -6.41
N ASN A 104 -17.33 -1.66 -7.44
CA ASN A 104 -17.85 -0.41 -8.00
C ASN A 104 -16.76 0.55 -8.48
N LEU A 105 -15.67 0.01 -9.04
CA LEU A 105 -14.64 0.79 -9.72
C LEU A 105 -14.67 0.45 -11.20
N ASN A 106 -14.93 1.44 -12.06
CA ASN A 106 -15.11 1.22 -13.49
C ASN A 106 -13.84 1.47 -14.32
N TRP A 107 -12.83 2.16 -13.78
CA TRP A 107 -11.56 2.43 -14.47
C TRP A 107 -10.38 1.71 -13.80
N VAL A 108 -10.14 1.90 -12.50
CA VAL A 108 -9.06 1.22 -11.76
C VAL A 108 -9.46 -0.22 -11.45
N THR A 109 -8.63 -1.19 -11.86
CA THR A 109 -8.85 -2.62 -11.59
C THR A 109 -7.98 -3.15 -10.45
N GLY A 110 -8.35 -4.30 -9.89
CA GLY A 110 -7.56 -4.95 -8.84
C GLY A 110 -6.15 -5.33 -9.30
N ASN A 111 -5.99 -5.76 -10.55
CA ASN A 111 -4.69 -6.09 -11.13
C ASN A 111 -3.81 -4.85 -11.29
N MET A 112 -4.38 -3.74 -11.75
CA MET A 112 -3.67 -2.45 -11.85
C MET A 112 -3.16 -1.99 -10.48
N ILE A 113 -3.99 -2.07 -9.44
CA ILE A 113 -3.59 -1.74 -8.06
C ILE A 113 -2.47 -2.67 -7.58
N ALA A 114 -2.59 -3.99 -7.78
CA ALA A 114 -1.59 -4.95 -7.34
C ALA A 114 -0.23 -4.71 -8.00
N THR A 115 -0.21 -4.45 -9.30
CA THR A 115 1.01 -4.16 -10.05
C THR A 115 1.63 -2.84 -9.58
N SER A 116 0.83 -1.78 -9.43
CA SER A 116 1.29 -0.49 -8.92
C SER A 116 1.93 -0.60 -7.53
N LEU A 117 1.31 -1.32 -6.62
CA LEU A 117 1.86 -1.56 -5.29
C LEU A 117 3.19 -2.31 -5.35
N SER A 118 3.28 -3.34 -6.21
CA SER A 118 4.52 -4.08 -6.43
C SER A 118 5.62 -3.19 -6.98
N THR A 119 5.33 -2.36 -7.98
CA THR A 119 6.26 -1.38 -8.56
C THR A 119 6.72 -0.35 -7.52
N SER A 120 5.83 0.07 -6.63
CA SER A 120 6.15 0.95 -5.50
C SER A 120 7.00 0.30 -4.40
N GLY A 121 7.26 -1.02 -4.49
CA GLY A 121 8.11 -1.76 -3.57
C GLY A 121 7.36 -2.52 -2.46
N VAL A 122 6.03 -2.52 -2.48
CA VAL A 122 5.20 -3.29 -1.54
C VAL A 122 5.34 -4.77 -1.86
N LYS A 123 5.57 -5.60 -0.84
CA LYS A 123 5.72 -7.05 -0.99
C LYS A 123 4.49 -7.82 -0.55
N ASN A 124 3.88 -7.42 0.55
CA ASN A 124 2.78 -8.16 1.16
C ASN A 124 1.73 -7.20 1.73
N CYS A 125 0.49 -7.28 1.27
CA CYS A 125 -0.64 -6.57 1.86
C CYS A 125 -1.99 -7.14 1.38
N GLU A 126 -3.02 -6.89 2.15
CA GLU A 126 -4.41 -7.07 1.75
C GLU A 126 -5.04 -5.71 1.52
N VAL A 127 -5.68 -5.54 0.37
CA VAL A 127 -6.32 -4.29 -0.05
C VAL A 127 -7.76 -4.58 -0.51
N ILE A 128 -8.67 -3.74 -0.10
CA ILE A 128 -10.02 -3.66 -0.66
C ILE A 128 -10.22 -2.22 -1.11
N ALA A 129 -10.46 -2.01 -2.40
CA ALA A 129 -10.77 -0.70 -2.97
C ALA A 129 -12.23 -0.70 -3.45
N ALA A 130 -13.05 0.20 -2.94
CA ALA A 130 -14.48 0.17 -3.22
C ALA A 130 -15.14 1.55 -3.08
N CYS A 131 -16.35 1.65 -3.65
CA CYS A 131 -17.22 2.81 -3.49
C CYS A 131 -18.68 2.34 -3.34
N PRO A 132 -19.56 3.11 -2.69
CA PRO A 132 -21.00 2.78 -2.63
C PRO A 132 -21.69 2.86 -4.01
N MET A 133 -21.09 3.54 -4.97
CA MET A 133 -21.56 3.70 -6.35
C MET A 133 -20.41 3.54 -7.33
N GLU A 134 -20.69 3.41 -8.63
CA GLU A 134 -19.64 3.31 -9.64
C GLU A 134 -18.87 4.64 -9.82
N VAL A 135 -17.53 4.54 -9.74
CA VAL A 135 -16.60 5.66 -9.92
C VAL A 135 -15.31 5.19 -10.60
N SER A 136 -14.43 6.11 -11.01
CA SER A 136 -13.14 5.78 -11.64
C SER A 136 -12.22 4.95 -10.72
N GLY A 137 -12.12 5.32 -9.44
CA GLY A 137 -11.29 4.65 -8.44
C GLY A 137 -9.97 5.37 -8.13
N THR A 138 -9.74 6.56 -8.67
CA THR A 138 -8.52 7.37 -8.44
C THR A 138 -8.35 7.76 -6.97
N GLY A 139 -9.42 8.11 -6.28
CA GLY A 139 -9.38 8.38 -4.83
C GLY A 139 -8.99 7.15 -4.01
N ALA A 140 -9.46 5.95 -4.39
CA ALA A 140 -9.04 4.72 -3.75
C ALA A 140 -7.55 4.44 -4.00
N LEU A 141 -7.04 4.68 -5.21
CA LEU A 141 -5.61 4.52 -5.53
C LEU A 141 -4.74 5.44 -4.66
N THR A 142 -5.07 6.73 -4.61
CA THR A 142 -4.41 7.72 -3.75
C THR A 142 -4.48 7.29 -2.28
N GLY A 143 -5.67 6.92 -1.83
CA GLY A 143 -5.90 6.46 -0.47
C GLY A 143 -5.10 5.21 -0.09
N ILE A 144 -4.93 4.24 -1.01
CA ILE A 144 -4.12 3.04 -0.78
C ILE A 144 -2.66 3.40 -0.51
N GLN A 145 -2.09 4.32 -1.27
CA GLN A 145 -0.70 4.75 -1.09
C GLN A 145 -0.53 5.45 0.27
N MET A 146 -1.40 6.39 0.60
CA MET A 146 -1.39 7.08 1.90
C MET A 146 -1.61 6.10 3.07
N ALA A 147 -2.54 5.15 2.92
CA ALA A 147 -2.84 4.15 3.94
C ALA A 147 -1.68 3.17 4.15
N TYR A 148 -1.01 2.74 3.09
CA TYR A 148 0.12 1.83 3.21
C TYR A 148 1.28 2.50 3.98
N GLU A 149 1.64 3.72 3.63
CA GLU A 149 2.67 4.48 4.35
C GLU A 149 2.32 4.64 5.84
N LYS A 150 1.04 4.95 6.12
CA LYS A 150 0.57 5.12 7.49
C LYS A 150 0.56 3.81 8.27
N ALA A 151 0.17 2.71 7.63
CA ALA A 151 0.06 1.40 8.26
C ALA A 151 1.40 0.71 8.50
N SER A 152 2.33 0.84 7.56
CA SER A 152 3.66 0.23 7.63
C SER A 152 4.67 1.09 8.41
N GLY A 153 4.44 2.41 8.49
CA GLY A 153 5.42 3.37 8.97
C GLY A 153 6.57 3.63 7.99
N GLU A 154 6.52 3.02 6.80
CA GLU A 154 7.51 3.17 5.74
C GLU A 154 6.98 4.09 4.66
N LYS A 155 7.81 5.03 4.19
CA LYS A 155 7.45 5.84 3.02
C LYS A 155 7.71 5.06 1.74
N LEU A 156 6.76 5.15 0.81
CA LEU A 156 6.94 4.65 -0.54
C LEU A 156 7.99 5.51 -1.27
N ASP A 157 8.78 4.87 -2.12
CA ASP A 157 9.73 5.59 -2.97
C ASP A 157 8.96 6.48 -3.97
N ALA A 158 9.15 7.78 -3.87
CA ALA A 158 8.40 8.75 -4.68
C ALA A 158 8.58 8.55 -6.19
N THR A 159 9.77 8.14 -6.64
CA THR A 159 10.06 7.87 -8.05
C THR A 159 9.32 6.62 -8.52
N LYS A 160 9.36 5.56 -7.74
CA LYS A 160 8.65 4.32 -8.03
C LYS A 160 7.14 4.49 -7.97
N THR A 161 6.64 5.26 -7.00
CA THR A 161 5.21 5.57 -6.87
C THR A 161 4.70 6.35 -8.08
N LYS A 162 5.48 7.35 -8.55
CA LYS A 162 5.14 8.08 -9.76
C LYS A 162 5.11 7.16 -10.98
N LEU A 163 6.10 6.30 -11.13
CA LEU A 163 6.14 5.32 -12.23
C LEU A 163 4.95 4.34 -12.14
N ALA A 164 4.63 3.88 -10.95
CA ALA A 164 3.48 3.01 -10.70
C ALA A 164 2.14 3.68 -11.07
N ASN A 165 1.99 4.95 -10.75
CA ASN A 165 0.80 5.71 -11.15
C ASN A 165 0.72 5.90 -12.67
N GLN A 166 1.84 6.18 -13.36
CA GLN A 166 1.90 6.24 -14.82
C GLN A 166 1.55 4.89 -15.47
N GLU A 167 1.99 3.79 -14.88
CA GLU A 167 1.65 2.45 -15.32
C GLU A 167 0.13 2.18 -15.26
N ILE A 168 -0.53 2.58 -14.17
CA ILE A 168 -1.99 2.43 -14.04
C ILE A 168 -2.71 3.22 -15.13
N VAL A 169 -2.31 4.47 -15.35
CA VAL A 169 -2.95 5.33 -16.34
C VAL A 169 -2.78 4.75 -17.75
N THR A 170 -1.56 4.35 -18.12
CA THR A 170 -1.29 3.72 -19.41
C THR A 170 -2.11 2.45 -19.59
N THR A 171 -2.25 1.65 -18.53
CA THR A 171 -3.08 0.44 -18.56
C THR A 171 -4.56 0.77 -18.69
N GLY A 172 -5.04 1.81 -18.00
CA GLY A 172 -6.43 2.29 -18.12
C GLY A 172 -6.78 2.78 -19.51
N GLU A 173 -5.95 3.63 -20.08
CA GLU A 173 -6.13 4.13 -21.47
C GLU A 173 -6.07 3.01 -22.52
N LEU A 174 -5.21 2.01 -22.29
CA LEU A 174 -5.15 0.85 -23.16
C LEU A 174 -6.40 -0.04 -22.97
N ALA A 175 -6.90 -0.15 -21.75
CA ALA A 175 -8.08 -0.94 -21.43
C ALA A 175 -9.34 -0.43 -22.13
N ASP A 176 -9.46 0.87 -22.31
CA ASP A 176 -10.56 1.50 -23.06
C ASP A 176 -10.55 1.09 -24.55
N LYS A 177 -9.38 0.72 -25.06
CA LYS A 177 -9.19 0.31 -26.46
C LYS A 177 -9.27 -1.19 -26.70
N VAL A 178 -8.75 -2.00 -25.80
CA VAL A 178 -8.59 -3.45 -26.01
C VAL A 178 -9.26 -4.32 -24.94
N GLY A 179 -9.80 -3.74 -23.88
CA GLY A 179 -10.38 -4.44 -22.72
C GLY A 179 -9.40 -4.57 -21.56
N LYS A 180 -9.94 -4.53 -20.35
CA LYS A 180 -9.18 -4.36 -19.08
C LYS A 180 -8.17 -5.47 -18.81
N ASP A 181 -8.55 -6.73 -19.01
CA ASP A 181 -7.66 -7.87 -18.70
C ASP A 181 -6.52 -7.98 -19.72
N GLN A 182 -6.79 -7.69 -21.00
CA GLN A 182 -5.78 -7.69 -22.04
C GLN A 182 -4.78 -6.56 -21.86
N ALA A 183 -5.25 -5.35 -21.51
CA ALA A 183 -4.40 -4.19 -21.27
C ALA A 183 -3.40 -4.45 -20.14
N THR A 184 -3.86 -4.96 -19.02
CA THR A 184 -2.99 -5.28 -17.86
C THR A 184 -1.93 -6.31 -18.24
N THR A 185 -2.29 -7.34 -19.01
CA THR A 185 -1.35 -8.36 -19.49
C THR A 185 -0.27 -7.75 -20.39
N VAL A 186 -0.66 -6.91 -21.33
CA VAL A 186 0.28 -6.27 -22.29
C VAL A 186 1.26 -5.36 -21.54
N VAL A 187 0.79 -4.52 -20.63
CA VAL A 187 1.65 -3.61 -19.87
C VAL A 187 2.62 -4.39 -19.00
N ASN A 188 2.17 -5.42 -18.28
CA ASN A 188 3.05 -6.26 -17.47
C ASN A 188 4.13 -6.96 -18.29
N LEU A 189 3.80 -7.49 -19.48
CA LEU A 189 4.77 -8.11 -20.36
C LEU A 189 5.81 -7.10 -20.86
N SER A 190 5.40 -5.87 -21.16
CA SER A 190 6.31 -4.80 -21.59
C SER A 190 7.29 -4.41 -20.48
N LEU A 191 6.83 -4.32 -19.24
CA LEU A 191 7.67 -4.00 -18.08
C LEU A 191 8.70 -5.10 -17.78
N ILE A 192 8.32 -6.37 -17.90
CA ILE A 192 9.24 -7.50 -17.75
C ILE A 192 10.36 -7.41 -18.79
N HIS A 193 10.05 -7.09 -20.04
CA HIS A 193 11.05 -6.94 -21.10
C HIS A 193 12.02 -5.76 -20.87
N ILE A 194 11.56 -4.67 -20.28
CA ILE A 194 12.38 -3.49 -19.95
C ILE A 194 13.30 -3.78 -18.75
N SER A 195 12.84 -4.59 -17.80
CA SER A 195 13.57 -4.91 -16.58
C SER A 195 14.58 -6.06 -16.71
N GLU A 196 14.52 -6.86 -17.78
CA GLU A 196 15.53 -7.87 -18.04
C GLU A 196 16.81 -7.22 -18.61
N PRO A 197 17.96 -7.28 -17.90
CA PRO A 197 19.22 -6.85 -18.48
C PRO A 197 19.52 -7.75 -19.67
N THR A 198 19.72 -7.13 -20.83
CA THR A 198 20.14 -7.81 -22.06
C THR A 198 21.38 -8.66 -21.74
N ARG A 199 21.22 -9.97 -21.56
CA ARG A 199 22.34 -10.89 -21.54
C ARG A 199 22.97 -10.83 -22.94
N ARG A 200 23.97 -9.98 -23.10
CA ARG A 200 24.87 -10.08 -24.24
C ARG A 200 25.59 -11.43 -24.11
N SER A 201 25.14 -12.38 -24.91
CA SER A 201 25.90 -13.58 -25.23
C SER A 201 27.16 -13.12 -25.94
N TYR A 202 28.27 -13.14 -25.24
CA TYR A 202 29.57 -13.15 -25.89
C TYR A 202 29.87 -14.61 -26.25
N ILE A 203 29.78 -14.92 -27.54
CA ILE A 203 30.39 -16.09 -28.15
C ILE A 203 31.84 -15.72 -28.47
#